data_96b3d385101b91a23b5ca5383ab8529e
#
_entry.id   96b3d385101b91a23b5ca5383ab8529e
#
_cell.length_a   1.000
_cell.length_b   1.000
_cell.length_c   1.000
_cell.angle_alpha   90.00
_cell.angle_beta   90.00
_cell.angle_gamma   90.00
#
_symmetry.space_group_name_H-M   'P 1'
#
loop_
_entity.id
_entity.type
_entity.pdbx_description
1 polymer ?
#
loop_
_entity_poly.entity_id
_entity_poly.type
_entity_poly.pdbx_seq_one_letter_code
_entity_poly.pdbx_strand_id
1 'polypeptide(L)'
;MITPRTSSETLTLPSPQPDSTLKNPTFSDSGCHECGFRLWIPVAESCHSTLGIYNDARFPGRSIIRLKEHFEDLSDVPLETLTGFMRDIQVAQKAIRAAVRAARVNVAILGNRESHVHAHLIPRFPETEDFPDCSPWNDQRKKTPLRPERVHALVDQINAQITVADRRRSSSKPAPIKPPTQVASSQLTLF
;
A
#
# COMPACT_ATOMS: atom_id res chain seq x y z
N MET A 1 11.27 42.30 -30.21
CA MET A 1 10.92 42.34 -28.79
C MET A 1 9.86 41.30 -28.54
N ILE A 2 10.24 40.17 -27.95
CA ILE A 2 9.32 39.07 -27.65
C ILE A 2 9.13 39.08 -26.14
N THR A 3 7.96 39.40 -25.67
CA THR A 3 7.57 39.37 -24.26
C THR A 3 7.37 37.94 -23.78
N PRO A 4 7.88 37.49 -22.63
CA PRO A 4 7.62 36.18 -22.10
C PRO A 4 6.21 36.16 -21.46
N ARG A 5 5.44 35.18 -21.84
CA ARG A 5 4.12 34.87 -21.27
C ARG A 5 4.32 34.07 -19.98
N THR A 6 4.20 34.72 -18.83
CA THR A 6 4.11 34.09 -17.52
C THR A 6 2.64 33.75 -17.24
N SER A 7 2.29 32.50 -17.19
CA SER A 7 1.13 31.98 -16.48
C SER A 7 1.35 30.51 -16.18
N SER A 8 1.92 30.19 -15.03
CA SER A 8 1.87 28.86 -14.44
C SER A 8 0.54 28.72 -13.69
N GLU A 9 -0.48 28.29 -14.38
CA GLU A 9 -1.67 27.76 -13.71
C GLU A 9 -1.35 26.36 -13.20
N THR A 10 -1.13 26.26 -11.91
CA THR A 10 -1.04 24.98 -11.19
C THR A 10 -2.43 24.35 -11.24
N LEU A 11 -2.62 23.40 -12.14
CA LEU A 11 -3.79 22.51 -12.17
C LEU A 11 -3.80 21.66 -10.90
N THR A 12 -4.40 22.18 -9.84
CA THR A 12 -4.73 21.43 -8.64
C THR A 12 -5.89 20.51 -8.99
N LEU A 13 -5.57 19.26 -9.33
CA LEU A 13 -6.59 18.21 -9.43
C LEU A 13 -7.23 18.05 -8.04
N PRO A 14 -8.57 18.16 -7.93
CA PRO A 14 -9.23 17.95 -6.65
C PRO A 14 -8.93 16.53 -6.17
N SER A 15 -8.53 16.42 -4.92
CA SER A 15 -8.45 15.13 -4.22
C SER A 15 -9.81 14.44 -4.36
N PRO A 16 -9.88 13.14 -4.66
CA PRO A 16 -11.15 12.43 -4.73
C PRO A 16 -11.82 12.54 -3.36
N GLN A 17 -12.87 13.33 -3.28
CA GLN A 17 -13.70 13.45 -2.08
C GLN A 17 -14.34 12.08 -1.82
N PRO A 18 -14.31 11.57 -0.58
CA PRO A 18 -14.97 10.32 -0.25
C PRO A 18 -16.48 10.50 -0.39
N ASP A 19 -17.13 9.53 -1.00
CA ASP A 19 -18.59 9.41 -0.94
C ASP A 19 -18.98 9.29 0.54
N SER A 20 -19.74 10.26 1.04
CA SER A 20 -20.12 10.39 2.46
C SER A 20 -21.03 9.26 2.98
N THR A 21 -21.36 8.28 2.14
CA THR A 21 -22.23 7.15 2.47
C THR A 21 -21.47 5.90 2.95
N LEU A 22 -20.14 5.86 2.85
CA LEU A 22 -19.33 4.73 3.34
C LEU A 22 -19.18 4.82 4.86
N LYS A 23 -20.15 4.30 5.60
CA LYS A 23 -20.01 4.09 7.04
C LYS A 23 -19.09 2.89 7.29
N ASN A 24 -17.91 3.16 7.79
CA ASN A 24 -17.01 2.11 8.25
C ASN A 24 -17.43 1.69 9.66
N PRO A 25 -17.84 0.43 9.92
CA PRO A 25 -18.47 0.06 11.16
C PRO A 25 -17.52 -0.06 12.38
N THR A 26 -16.21 -0.11 12.20
CA THR A 26 -15.33 -0.53 13.31
C THR A 26 -14.03 0.27 13.48
N PHE A 27 -13.62 1.07 12.52
CA PHE A 27 -12.33 1.76 12.58
C PHE A 27 -12.34 3.03 11.71
N SER A 28 -11.87 4.15 12.27
CA SER A 28 -11.65 5.40 11.53
C SER A 28 -10.17 5.79 11.63
N ASP A 29 -9.52 6.01 10.49
CA ASP A 29 -8.18 6.57 10.49
C ASP A 29 -8.26 8.08 10.77
N SER A 30 -7.77 8.49 11.95
CA SER A 30 -7.67 9.92 12.33
C SER A 30 -6.67 10.69 11.46
N GLY A 31 -5.81 9.98 10.74
CA GLY A 31 -4.72 10.56 9.97
C GLY A 31 -3.47 10.84 10.80
N CYS A 32 -2.44 11.32 10.14
CA CYS A 32 -1.23 11.79 10.78
C CYS A 32 -1.46 13.18 11.39
N HIS A 33 -1.06 13.38 12.64
CA HIS A 33 -1.19 14.68 13.32
C HIS A 33 -0.23 15.74 12.77
N GLU A 34 0.89 15.34 12.16
CA GLU A 34 1.90 16.24 11.65
C GLU A 34 1.61 16.73 10.24
N CYS A 35 1.29 15.83 9.30
CA CYS A 35 1.06 16.19 7.90
C CYS A 35 -0.40 16.05 7.43
N GLY A 36 -1.29 15.51 8.26
CA GLY A 36 -2.70 15.32 7.92
C GLY A 36 -2.98 14.15 6.97
N PHE A 37 -1.96 13.42 6.50
CA PHE A 37 -2.16 12.28 5.61
C PHE A 37 -2.99 11.20 6.27
N ARG A 38 -4.09 10.82 5.64
CA ARG A 38 -5.01 9.80 6.15
C ARG A 38 -5.53 8.88 5.08
N LEU A 39 -5.97 7.70 5.50
CA LEU A 39 -6.60 6.71 4.64
C LEU A 39 -8.12 6.85 4.73
N TRP A 40 -8.77 7.14 3.60
CA TRP A 40 -10.21 7.43 3.55
C TRP A 40 -11.09 6.20 3.75
N ILE A 41 -10.60 5.00 3.37
CA ILE A 41 -11.31 3.73 3.50
C ILE A 41 -10.40 2.78 4.28
N PRO A 42 -10.33 2.94 5.61
CA PRO A 42 -9.47 2.10 6.43
C PRO A 42 -9.96 0.66 6.46
N VAL A 43 -9.02 -0.28 6.50
CA VAL A 43 -9.25 -1.73 6.49
C VAL A 43 -8.79 -2.35 7.79
N ALA A 44 -7.54 -2.12 8.16
CA ALA A 44 -6.91 -2.73 9.33
C ALA A 44 -5.84 -1.84 9.92
N GLU A 45 -5.56 -2.07 11.18
CA GLU A 45 -4.51 -1.42 11.94
C GLU A 45 -3.59 -2.46 12.57
N SER A 46 -2.29 -2.19 12.59
CA SER A 46 -1.26 -2.98 13.27
C SER A 46 -0.49 -2.14 14.28
N CYS A 47 0.59 -2.68 14.85
CA CYS A 47 1.46 -1.92 15.74
C CYS A 47 2.14 -0.75 15.03
N HIS A 48 2.59 -0.96 13.78
CA HIS A 48 3.42 0.01 13.05
C HIS A 48 2.68 0.74 11.92
N SER A 49 1.54 0.21 11.45
CA SER A 49 0.91 0.72 10.24
C SER A 49 -0.60 0.70 10.26
N THR A 50 -1.18 1.45 9.34
CA THR A 50 -2.60 1.45 9.02
C THR A 50 -2.78 1.12 7.54
N LEU A 51 -3.67 0.18 7.22
CA LEU A 51 -4.03 -0.25 5.88
C LEU A 51 -5.37 0.33 5.47
N GLY A 52 -5.47 0.88 4.26
CA GLY A 52 -6.72 1.36 3.68
C GLY A 52 -6.84 1.05 2.19
N ILE A 53 -8.07 0.97 1.69
CA ILE A 53 -8.33 0.80 0.26
C ILE A 53 -8.10 2.12 -0.48
N TYR A 54 -7.37 2.03 -1.59
CA TYR A 54 -7.33 3.06 -2.61
C TYR A 54 -8.35 2.71 -3.69
N ASN A 55 -9.47 3.45 -3.72
CA ASN A 55 -10.63 3.11 -4.54
C ASN A 55 -10.35 3.32 -6.05
N ASP A 56 -9.97 2.25 -6.73
CA ASP A 56 -9.60 2.24 -8.15
C ASP A 56 -10.07 0.92 -8.79
N ALA A 57 -11.11 1.01 -9.62
CA ALA A 57 -11.72 -0.16 -10.22
C ALA A 57 -10.81 -0.90 -11.23
N ARG A 58 -9.73 -0.25 -11.70
CA ARG A 58 -8.73 -0.91 -12.57
C ARG A 58 -7.98 -2.02 -11.82
N PHE A 59 -7.79 -1.84 -10.51
CA PHE A 59 -7.06 -2.74 -9.64
C PHE A 59 -7.88 -3.01 -8.36
N PRO A 60 -8.94 -3.85 -8.41
CA PRO A 60 -9.76 -4.13 -7.26
C PRO A 60 -8.94 -4.67 -6.09
N GLY A 61 -9.05 -4.02 -4.92
CA GLY A 61 -8.22 -4.34 -3.76
C GLY A 61 -6.91 -3.53 -3.68
N ARG A 62 -6.66 -2.61 -4.62
CA ARG A 62 -5.56 -1.66 -4.47
C ARG A 62 -5.65 -0.96 -3.13
N SER A 63 -4.55 -0.93 -2.41
CA SER A 63 -4.50 -0.41 -1.04
C SER A 63 -3.27 0.47 -0.84
N ILE A 64 -3.33 1.27 0.21
CA ILE A 64 -2.20 2.00 0.75
C ILE A 64 -2.00 1.53 2.19
N ILE A 65 -0.76 1.26 2.54
CA ILE A 65 -0.35 1.04 3.92
C ILE A 65 0.55 2.19 4.35
N ARG A 66 0.15 2.88 5.41
CA ARG A 66 0.82 4.05 5.97
C ARG A 66 1.52 3.67 7.25
N LEU A 67 2.76 4.14 7.45
CA LEU A 67 3.41 4.07 8.74
C LEU A 67 2.62 4.91 9.75
N LYS A 68 2.51 4.50 11.01
CA LYS A 68 1.78 5.28 12.03
C LYS A 68 2.55 6.51 12.46
N GLU A 69 3.83 6.33 12.73
CA GLU A 69 4.75 7.42 13.02
C GLU A 69 5.02 8.24 11.77
N HIS A 70 5.22 9.55 11.95
CA HIS A 70 5.53 10.43 10.84
C HIS A 70 7.02 10.37 10.51
N PHE A 71 7.31 10.02 9.27
CA PHE A 71 8.61 10.16 8.62
C PHE A 71 8.35 10.57 7.18
N GLU A 72 9.09 11.54 6.70
CA GLU A 72 8.98 12.01 5.31
C GLU A 72 9.73 11.07 4.35
N ASP A 73 10.90 10.58 4.78
CA ASP A 73 11.75 9.70 3.99
C ASP A 73 11.96 8.36 4.67
N LEU A 74 12.06 7.30 3.85
CA LEU A 74 12.27 5.94 4.33
C LEU A 74 13.65 5.77 5.01
N SER A 75 14.64 6.58 4.62
CA SER A 75 15.99 6.57 5.18
C SER A 75 16.04 7.01 6.64
N ASP A 76 15.06 7.79 7.08
CA ASP A 76 15.01 8.34 8.43
C ASP A 76 14.27 7.41 9.42
N VAL A 77 13.63 6.36 8.91
CA VAL A 77 12.87 5.42 9.73
C VAL A 77 13.83 4.52 10.53
N PRO A 78 13.71 4.48 11.88
CA PRO A 78 14.52 3.56 12.69
C PRO A 78 14.36 2.10 12.23
N LEU A 79 15.45 1.33 12.26
CA LEU A 79 15.50 -0.04 11.72
C LEU A 79 14.44 -0.97 12.33
N GLU A 80 14.13 -0.82 13.61
CA GLU A 80 13.10 -1.63 14.28
C GLU A 80 11.70 -1.31 13.71
N THR A 81 11.35 -0.03 13.62
CA THR A 81 10.11 0.47 13.04
C THR A 81 10.00 0.07 11.56
N LEU A 82 11.08 0.24 10.78
CA LEU A 82 11.14 -0.18 9.39
C LEU A 82 10.91 -1.69 9.24
N THR A 83 11.53 -2.51 10.10
CA THR A 83 11.33 -3.96 10.10
C THR A 83 9.88 -4.32 10.40
N GLY A 84 9.26 -3.65 11.35
CA GLY A 84 7.84 -3.81 11.69
C GLY A 84 6.94 -3.44 10.50
N PHE A 85 7.19 -2.29 9.90
CA PHE A 85 6.45 -1.82 8.73
C PHE A 85 6.55 -2.77 7.53
N MET A 86 7.75 -3.29 7.24
CA MET A 86 7.95 -4.27 6.17
C MET A 86 7.23 -5.60 6.43
N ARG A 87 7.12 -6.02 7.69
CA ARG A 87 6.31 -7.19 8.08
C ARG A 87 4.82 -6.95 7.86
N ASP A 88 4.34 -5.76 8.20
CA ASP A 88 2.93 -5.38 7.98
C ASP A 88 2.61 -5.33 6.48
N ILE A 89 3.51 -4.77 5.66
CA ILE A 89 3.41 -4.83 4.18
C ILE A 89 3.30 -6.28 3.70
N GLN A 90 4.10 -7.18 4.23
CA GLN A 90 4.09 -8.59 3.85
C GLN A 90 2.77 -9.28 4.19
N VAL A 91 2.21 -8.99 5.37
CA VAL A 91 0.91 -9.51 5.80
C VAL A 91 -0.20 -8.97 4.92
N ALA A 92 -0.24 -7.65 4.71
CA ALA A 92 -1.22 -6.99 3.87
C ALA A 92 -1.17 -7.49 2.42
N GLN A 93 0.03 -7.65 1.85
CA GLN A 93 0.23 -8.19 0.50
C GLN A 93 -0.35 -9.59 0.34
N LYS A 94 -0.10 -10.49 1.30
CA LYS A 94 -0.66 -11.85 1.31
C LYS A 94 -2.18 -11.84 1.44
N ALA A 95 -2.71 -11.01 2.35
CA ALA A 95 -4.14 -10.89 2.58
C ALA A 95 -4.88 -10.35 1.34
N ILE A 96 -4.38 -9.28 0.73
CA ILE A 96 -4.94 -8.70 -0.49
C ILE A 96 -4.91 -9.74 -1.62
N ARG A 97 -3.74 -10.38 -1.85
CA ARG A 97 -3.60 -11.39 -2.90
C ARG A 97 -4.63 -12.51 -2.77
N ALA A 98 -4.85 -13.01 -1.55
CA ALA A 98 -5.82 -14.06 -1.28
C ALA A 98 -7.27 -13.57 -1.45
N ALA A 99 -7.59 -12.38 -0.92
CA ALA A 99 -8.93 -11.82 -0.95
C ALA A 99 -9.45 -11.56 -2.37
N VAL A 100 -8.60 -11.06 -3.27
CA VAL A 100 -8.99 -10.71 -4.64
C VAL A 100 -8.50 -11.72 -5.69
N ARG A 101 -7.81 -12.79 -5.28
CA ARG A 101 -7.24 -13.82 -6.17
C ARG A 101 -6.31 -13.22 -7.23
N ALA A 102 -5.53 -12.23 -6.87
CA ALA A 102 -4.57 -11.60 -7.77
C ALA A 102 -3.40 -12.57 -8.08
N ALA A 103 -2.87 -12.51 -9.30
CA ALA A 103 -1.67 -13.26 -9.67
C ALA A 103 -0.47 -12.84 -8.80
N ARG A 104 -0.34 -11.53 -8.56
CA ARG A 104 0.66 -10.93 -7.67
C ARG A 104 0.16 -9.60 -7.10
N VAL A 105 0.85 -9.06 -6.12
CA VAL A 105 0.63 -7.69 -5.62
C VAL A 105 1.95 -6.95 -5.72
N ASN A 106 2.01 -5.90 -6.51
CA ASN A 106 3.18 -5.02 -6.58
C ASN A 106 3.20 -4.12 -5.35
N VAL A 107 4.40 -3.86 -4.85
CA VAL A 107 4.63 -2.94 -3.73
C VAL A 107 5.50 -1.79 -4.26
N ALA A 108 5.10 -0.56 -3.97
CA ALA A 108 5.90 0.62 -4.29
C ALA A 108 5.83 1.63 -3.16
N ILE A 109 6.99 2.09 -2.70
CA ILE A 109 7.15 3.17 -1.73
C ILE A 109 7.56 4.40 -2.52
N LEU A 110 6.73 5.43 -2.50
CA LEU A 110 6.92 6.66 -3.29
C LEU A 110 6.54 7.86 -2.43
N GLY A 111 7.45 8.82 -2.30
CA GLY A 111 7.26 10.06 -1.52
C GLY A 111 6.90 11.30 -2.36
N ASN A 112 6.35 11.13 -3.58
CA ASN A 112 6.26 12.24 -4.53
C ASN A 112 5.20 13.31 -4.18
N ARG A 113 4.12 12.95 -3.51
CA ARG A 113 2.99 13.85 -3.23
C ARG A 113 2.71 14.01 -1.74
N GLU A 114 2.83 12.93 -1.01
CA GLU A 114 2.54 12.88 0.42
C GLU A 114 3.86 12.65 1.15
N SER A 115 4.29 13.65 1.91
CA SER A 115 5.49 13.62 2.76
C SER A 115 5.26 12.73 3.99
N HIS A 116 4.93 11.48 3.77
CA HIS A 116 4.70 10.49 4.81
C HIS A 116 5.02 9.10 4.28
N VAL A 117 5.84 8.36 4.99
CA VAL A 117 6.23 7.00 4.58
C VAL A 117 5.02 6.11 4.44
N HIS A 118 4.74 5.70 3.23
CA HIS A 118 3.65 4.80 2.87
C HIS A 118 4.03 3.91 1.69
N ALA A 119 3.32 2.79 1.54
CA ALA A 119 3.48 1.91 0.39
C ALA A 119 2.14 1.71 -0.33
N HIS A 120 2.21 1.69 -1.66
CA HIS A 120 1.11 1.25 -2.50
C HIS A 120 1.17 -0.26 -2.68
N LEU A 121 0.06 -0.94 -2.44
CA LEU A 121 -0.14 -2.36 -2.67
C LEU A 121 -1.12 -2.52 -3.84
N ILE A 122 -0.62 -2.98 -4.99
CA ILE A 122 -1.39 -2.97 -6.25
C ILE A 122 -1.54 -4.40 -6.75
N PRO A 123 -2.74 -5.00 -6.60
CA PRO A 123 -3.04 -6.32 -7.17
C PRO A 123 -2.94 -6.29 -8.69
N ARG A 124 -2.38 -7.34 -9.28
CA ARG A 124 -2.19 -7.47 -10.72
C ARG A 124 -3.00 -8.64 -11.25
N PHE A 125 -3.68 -8.36 -12.36
CA PHE A 125 -4.59 -9.28 -13.03
C PHE A 125 -4.21 -9.38 -14.52
N PRO A 126 -3.19 -10.18 -14.88
CA PRO A 126 -2.63 -10.21 -16.24
C PRO A 126 -3.66 -10.46 -17.34
N GLU A 127 -4.74 -11.20 -17.00
CA GLU A 127 -5.80 -11.56 -17.96
C GLU A 127 -6.73 -10.40 -18.30
N THR A 128 -6.72 -9.33 -17.50
CA THR A 128 -7.64 -8.18 -17.64
C THR A 128 -6.93 -6.83 -17.77
N GLU A 129 -5.61 -6.83 -17.67
CA GLU A 129 -4.78 -5.64 -17.82
C GLU A 129 -4.28 -5.52 -19.27
N ASP A 130 -4.34 -4.31 -19.86
CA ASP A 130 -3.85 -4.07 -21.21
C ASP A 130 -2.32 -4.24 -21.30
N PHE A 131 -1.60 -3.91 -20.21
CA PHE A 131 -0.15 -4.00 -20.13
C PHE A 131 0.31 -4.66 -18.81
N PRO A 132 0.13 -5.99 -18.65
CA PRO A 132 0.40 -6.66 -17.38
C PRO A 132 1.88 -6.65 -16.96
N ASP A 133 2.79 -6.49 -17.92
CA ASP A 133 4.25 -6.46 -17.67
C ASP A 133 4.78 -5.06 -17.40
N CYS A 134 3.95 -4.04 -17.59
CA CYS A 134 4.31 -2.65 -17.34
C CYS A 134 3.97 -2.20 -15.92
N SER A 135 4.51 -1.04 -15.54
CA SER A 135 4.12 -0.38 -14.30
C SER A 135 2.62 -0.11 -14.26
N PRO A 136 1.92 -0.34 -13.13
CA PRO A 136 0.49 -0.05 -13.01
C PRO A 136 0.14 1.43 -13.21
N TRP A 137 1.12 2.34 -13.12
CA TRP A 137 0.93 3.76 -13.44
C TRP A 137 0.83 4.03 -14.94
N ASN A 138 1.27 3.08 -15.79
CA ASN A 138 1.16 3.17 -17.25
C ASN A 138 -0.18 2.65 -17.78
N ASP A 139 -1.07 2.18 -16.91
CA ASP A 139 -2.40 1.67 -17.28
C ASP A 139 -3.26 2.80 -17.87
N GLN A 140 -3.66 2.64 -19.13
CA GLN A 140 -4.42 3.64 -19.89
C GLN A 140 -5.93 3.60 -19.63
N ARG A 141 -6.41 2.56 -18.93
CA ARG A 141 -7.83 2.47 -18.58
C ARG A 141 -8.23 3.65 -17.70
N LYS A 142 -9.41 4.19 -17.92
CA LYS A 142 -9.94 5.30 -17.12
C LYS A 142 -10.05 4.87 -15.65
N LYS A 143 -9.44 5.65 -14.76
CA LYS A 143 -9.62 5.47 -13.32
C LYS A 143 -11.05 5.81 -12.94
N THR A 144 -11.76 4.83 -12.38
CA THR A 144 -13.12 4.98 -11.84
C THR A 144 -13.20 4.37 -10.45
N PRO A 145 -14.06 4.88 -9.56
CA PRO A 145 -14.26 4.23 -8.27
C PRO A 145 -15.04 2.92 -8.42
N LEU A 146 -14.81 2.00 -7.50
CA LEU A 146 -15.66 0.84 -7.28
C LEU A 146 -17.00 1.29 -6.67
N ARG A 147 -18.05 0.52 -6.92
CA ARG A 147 -19.33 0.71 -6.22
C ARG A 147 -19.17 0.48 -4.72
N PRO A 148 -19.91 1.20 -3.85
CA PRO A 148 -19.79 1.10 -2.38
C PRO A 148 -19.88 -0.32 -1.86
N GLU A 149 -20.82 -1.14 -2.35
CA GLU A 149 -21.02 -2.52 -1.92
C GLU A 149 -19.79 -3.38 -2.20
N ARG A 150 -19.11 -3.11 -3.34
CA ARG A 150 -17.87 -3.81 -3.68
C ARG A 150 -16.72 -3.40 -2.79
N VAL A 151 -16.65 -2.12 -2.41
CA VAL A 151 -15.65 -1.63 -1.46
C VAL A 151 -15.83 -2.28 -0.10
N HIS A 152 -17.07 -2.33 0.43
CA HIS A 152 -17.37 -3.00 1.70
C HIS A 152 -16.97 -4.47 1.67
N ALA A 153 -17.37 -5.18 0.61
CA ALA A 153 -16.99 -6.59 0.46
C ALA A 153 -15.47 -6.80 0.43
N LEU A 154 -14.70 -5.89 -0.19
CA LEU A 154 -13.24 -5.95 -0.19
C LEU A 154 -12.64 -5.69 1.18
N VAL A 155 -13.17 -4.73 1.93
CA VAL A 155 -12.76 -4.47 3.32
C VAL A 155 -12.92 -5.74 4.15
N ASP A 156 -14.11 -6.36 4.10
CA ASP A 156 -14.42 -7.58 4.87
C ASP A 156 -13.53 -8.75 4.44
N GLN A 157 -13.36 -8.95 3.15
CA GLN A 157 -12.53 -10.03 2.61
C GLN A 157 -11.06 -9.89 3.01
N ILE A 158 -10.50 -8.68 2.93
CA ILE A 158 -9.10 -8.43 3.29
C ILE A 158 -8.92 -8.59 4.81
N ASN A 159 -9.82 -8.06 5.63
CA ASN A 159 -9.80 -8.21 7.08
C ASN A 159 -9.86 -9.69 7.51
N ALA A 160 -10.72 -10.48 6.89
CA ALA A 160 -10.80 -11.91 7.15
C ALA A 160 -9.48 -12.63 6.88
N GLN A 161 -8.77 -12.27 5.80
CA GLN A 161 -7.46 -12.84 5.47
C GLN A 161 -6.35 -12.41 6.43
N ILE A 162 -6.36 -11.16 6.91
CA ILE A 162 -5.41 -10.67 7.94
C ILE A 162 -5.59 -11.46 9.22
N THR A 163 -6.83 -11.62 9.70
CA THR A 163 -7.13 -12.36 10.92
C THR A 163 -6.67 -13.83 10.84
N VAL A 164 -6.83 -14.48 9.70
CA VAL A 164 -6.34 -15.85 9.48
C VAL A 164 -4.80 -15.91 9.52
N ALA A 165 -4.13 -14.92 8.95
CA ALA A 165 -2.67 -14.83 8.96
C ALA A 165 -2.11 -14.67 10.38
N ASP A 166 -2.74 -13.81 11.21
CA ASP A 166 -2.34 -13.59 12.60
C ASP A 166 -2.54 -14.84 13.47
N ARG A 167 -3.66 -15.55 13.31
CA ARG A 167 -3.89 -16.83 14.01
C ARG A 167 -2.85 -17.89 13.68
N ARG A 168 -2.42 -17.98 12.43
CA ARG A 168 -1.37 -18.92 12.01
C ARG A 168 0.00 -18.56 12.58
N ARG A 169 0.28 -17.27 12.78
CA ARG A 169 1.53 -16.81 13.42
C ARG A 169 1.57 -17.14 14.91
N SER A 170 0.48 -16.95 15.62
CA SER A 170 0.39 -17.27 17.05
C SER A 170 0.49 -18.78 17.34
N SER A 171 0.17 -19.62 16.37
CA SER A 171 0.25 -21.09 16.48
C SER A 171 1.56 -21.70 15.97
N SER A 172 2.39 -20.95 15.23
CA SER A 172 3.68 -21.43 14.70
C SER A 172 4.80 -21.09 15.68
N LYS A 173 5.40 -22.14 16.27
CA LYS A 173 6.66 -22.03 17.01
C LYS A 173 7.73 -21.42 16.10
N PRO A 174 8.53 -20.44 16.55
CA PRO A 174 9.58 -19.86 15.71
C PRO A 174 10.52 -20.96 15.23
N ALA A 175 10.71 -21.06 13.92
CA ALA A 175 11.70 -21.96 13.36
C ALA A 175 13.09 -21.52 13.83
N PRO A 176 13.99 -22.46 14.21
CA PRO A 176 15.35 -22.12 14.60
C PRO A 176 16.04 -21.39 13.43
N ILE A 177 16.63 -20.24 13.74
CA ILE A 177 17.42 -19.46 12.79
C ILE A 177 18.64 -20.33 12.43
N LYS A 178 18.70 -20.84 11.21
CA LYS A 178 19.91 -21.47 10.71
C LYS A 178 21.01 -20.40 10.66
N PRO A 179 22.18 -20.64 11.25
CA PRO A 179 23.31 -19.72 11.11
C PRO A 179 23.63 -19.53 9.62
N PRO A 180 24.08 -18.34 9.22
CA PRO A 180 24.45 -18.09 7.83
C PRO A 180 25.53 -19.09 7.41
N THR A 181 25.29 -19.83 6.34
CA THR A 181 26.29 -20.64 5.69
C THR A 181 27.43 -19.72 5.29
N GLN A 182 28.62 -19.94 5.80
CA GLN A 182 29.81 -19.19 5.37
C GLN A 182 29.96 -19.36 3.86
N VAL A 183 29.70 -18.29 3.14
CA VAL A 183 30.01 -18.21 1.70
C VAL A 183 31.52 -18.04 1.64
N ALA A 184 32.21 -19.03 1.07
CA ALA A 184 33.64 -18.94 0.83
C ALA A 184 33.97 -17.68 0.04
N SER A 185 34.91 -16.90 0.52
CA SER A 185 35.43 -15.69 -0.13
C SER A 185 36.05 -16.07 -1.48
N SER A 186 35.27 -15.91 -2.56
CA SER A 186 35.81 -15.93 -3.92
C SER A 186 35.46 -14.60 -4.59
N GLN A 187 36.47 -13.74 -4.62
CA GLN A 187 36.75 -12.65 -5.55
C GLN A 187 35.54 -11.88 -6.14
N LEU A 188 35.22 -10.74 -5.49
CA LEU A 188 34.56 -9.62 -6.19
C LEU A 188 35.60 -8.98 -7.14
N THR A 189 35.49 -9.27 -8.42
CA THR A 189 36.11 -8.47 -9.47
C THR A 189 35.15 -7.31 -9.77
N LEU A 190 35.56 -6.11 -9.39
CA LEU A 190 34.88 -4.86 -9.73
C LEU A 190 34.97 -4.64 -11.25
N PHE A 191 33.81 -4.41 -11.88
CA PHE A 191 33.69 -3.71 -13.17
C PHE A 191 33.18 -2.31 -12.94
#